data_dacc8ffd86fadb63a15f4abb87cb99df
#
_entry.id   dacc8ffd86fadb63a15f4abb87cb99df
#
_cell.length_a   1.000
_cell.length_b   1.000
_cell.length_c   1.000
_cell.angle_alpha   90.00
_cell.angle_beta   90.00
_cell.angle_gamma   90.00
#
_symmetry.space_group_name_H-M   'P 1'
#
loop_
_entity.id
_entity.type
_entity.pdbx_description
1 polymer ?
#
loop_
_entity_poly.entity_id
_entity_poly.type
_entity_poly.pdbx_seq_one_letter_code
_entity_poly.pdbx_strand_id
1 'polypeptide(L)'
;MLTSREERQKLLSAFGEVLMLPFEEIHALTAQEFMTLLHDRYDVRLLVMGYDHRFGSDRLHRPQDYRRAGEACGVEVITLGEFVDGEYHVSSTEIRSALENGNIALANELLGRPYTILGEVVHGKGVGRTIGFPTANIRPLSPEKITPKSGVYMATVTTPVRDDAPSFVNIDKNGLIEVYIPSFKGDLYGAQLKIRFVRFIRDEKHFESLQELQAQIKDDVDSILRPVS
;
A
#
# COMPACT_ATOMS: atom_id res chain seq x y z
N MET A 1 3.96 -4.28 -5.27
CA MET A 1 4.09 -4.55 -3.81
C MET A 1 2.97 -3.85 -3.03
N LEU A 2 2.62 -4.32 -1.81
CA LEU A 2 1.60 -3.66 -0.96
C LEU A 2 2.16 -2.45 -0.19
N THR A 3 3.44 -2.51 0.18
CA THR A 3 4.15 -1.42 0.88
C THR A 3 5.46 -1.13 0.17
N SER A 4 5.85 0.14 0.12
CA SER A 4 7.21 0.49 -0.30
C SER A 4 8.24 0.07 0.77
N ARG A 5 9.53 0.16 0.43
CA ARG A 5 10.62 -0.12 1.37
C ARG A 5 10.56 0.83 2.57
N GLU A 6 10.38 2.11 2.31
CA GLU A 6 10.30 3.18 3.32
C GLU A 6 9.07 3.03 4.21
N GLU A 7 7.91 2.72 3.60
CA GLU A 7 6.69 2.45 4.37
C GLU A 7 6.86 1.25 5.29
N ARG A 8 7.47 0.15 4.80
CA ARG A 8 7.72 -1.05 5.59
C ARG A 8 8.65 -0.75 6.75
N GLN A 9 9.75 -0.04 6.49
CA GLN A 9 10.68 0.37 7.54
C GLN A 9 9.96 1.22 8.61
N LYS A 10 9.16 2.21 8.19
CA LYS A 10 8.40 3.06 9.12
C LYS A 10 7.38 2.29 9.93
N LEU A 11 6.66 1.34 9.32
CA LEU A 11 5.67 0.52 10.02
C LEU A 11 6.32 -0.40 11.04
N LEU A 12 7.43 -1.05 10.67
CA LEU A 12 8.11 -2.00 11.53
C LEU A 12 8.92 -1.33 12.65
N SER A 13 9.43 -0.10 12.43
CA SER A 13 10.19 0.63 13.46
C SER A 13 9.38 0.99 14.71
N ALA A 14 8.05 0.92 14.64
CA ALA A 14 7.19 1.04 15.84
C ALA A 14 7.31 -0.17 16.79
N PHE A 15 7.81 -1.30 16.31
CA PHE A 15 7.92 -2.56 17.07
C PHE A 15 9.36 -2.91 17.44
N GLY A 16 10.35 -2.30 16.82
CA GLY A 16 11.75 -2.54 17.10
C GLY A 16 12.68 -1.97 16.05
N GLU A 17 13.95 -2.29 16.17
CA GLU A 17 14.95 -1.92 15.18
C GLU A 17 14.73 -2.68 13.86
N VAL A 18 14.87 -2.00 12.74
CA VAL A 18 14.63 -2.57 11.40
C VAL A 18 15.96 -2.72 10.68
N LEU A 19 16.38 -3.95 10.50
CA LEU A 19 17.54 -4.29 9.71
C LEU A 19 17.12 -4.61 8.26
N MET A 20 17.64 -3.84 7.31
CA MET A 20 17.36 -4.01 5.88
C MET A 20 18.60 -4.60 5.19
N LEU A 21 18.58 -5.91 4.98
CA LEU A 21 19.68 -6.61 4.27
C LEU A 21 19.48 -6.51 2.75
N PRO A 22 20.54 -6.18 1.99
CA PRO A 22 20.50 -6.24 0.53
C PRO A 22 20.26 -7.68 0.07
N PHE A 23 19.31 -7.89 -0.84
CA PHE A 23 18.96 -9.22 -1.32
C PHE A 23 20.15 -9.89 -2.04
N GLU A 24 20.95 -9.09 -2.74
CA GLU A 24 22.15 -9.55 -3.47
C GLU A 24 23.19 -10.20 -2.55
N GLU A 25 23.25 -9.80 -1.27
CA GLU A 25 24.19 -10.35 -0.30
C GLU A 25 23.70 -11.68 0.31
N ILE A 26 22.39 -11.92 0.31
CA ILE A 26 21.80 -13.04 1.05
C ILE A 26 21.12 -14.10 0.19
N HIS A 27 20.79 -13.80 -1.07
CA HIS A 27 19.96 -14.68 -1.91
C HIS A 27 20.61 -16.05 -2.22
N ALA A 28 21.94 -16.12 -2.23
CA ALA A 28 22.69 -17.34 -2.50
C ALA A 28 22.96 -18.20 -1.26
N LEU A 29 22.75 -17.63 -0.05
CA LEU A 29 23.02 -18.34 1.21
C LEU A 29 21.95 -19.42 1.44
N THR A 30 22.39 -20.58 1.94
CA THR A 30 21.50 -21.59 2.51
C THR A 30 20.82 -21.04 3.78
N ALA A 31 19.78 -21.70 4.26
CA ALA A 31 19.09 -21.29 5.48
C ALA A 31 20.07 -21.27 6.68
N GLN A 32 20.95 -22.25 6.79
CA GLN A 32 21.96 -22.30 7.85
C GLN A 32 22.99 -21.17 7.72
N GLU A 33 23.55 -20.94 6.51
CA GLU A 33 24.51 -19.85 6.28
C GLU A 33 23.89 -18.48 6.58
N PHE A 34 22.63 -18.27 6.21
CA PHE A 34 21.93 -17.04 6.54
C PHE A 34 21.76 -16.87 8.05
N MET A 35 21.35 -17.91 8.79
CA MET A 35 21.24 -17.85 10.23
C MET A 35 22.59 -17.67 10.93
N THR A 36 23.68 -18.29 10.41
CA THR A 36 25.04 -18.06 10.89
C THR A 36 25.45 -16.60 10.71
N LEU A 37 25.15 -16.00 9.55
CA LEU A 37 25.39 -14.57 9.32
C LEU A 37 24.64 -13.69 10.31
N LEU A 38 23.37 -14.00 10.58
CA LEU A 38 22.57 -13.26 11.58
C LEU A 38 23.14 -13.41 12.98
N HIS A 39 23.56 -14.61 13.36
CA HIS A 39 24.17 -14.88 14.66
C HIS A 39 25.49 -14.12 14.84
N ASP A 40 26.40 -14.27 13.88
CA ASP A 40 27.78 -13.77 14.01
C ASP A 40 27.89 -12.26 13.84
N ARG A 41 27.09 -11.69 12.93
CA ARG A 41 27.17 -10.26 12.60
C ARG A 41 26.22 -9.39 13.43
N TYR A 42 25.09 -9.95 13.86
CA TYR A 42 24.02 -9.20 14.51
C TYR A 42 23.61 -9.75 15.87
N ASP A 43 24.32 -10.76 16.38
CA ASP A 43 24.06 -11.43 17.68
C ASP A 43 22.62 -11.95 17.82
N VAL A 44 22.03 -12.41 16.70
CA VAL A 44 20.69 -13.00 16.73
C VAL A 44 20.75 -14.37 17.38
N ARG A 45 20.01 -14.57 18.47
CA ARG A 45 19.91 -15.82 19.22
C ARG A 45 18.57 -16.53 19.04
N LEU A 46 17.56 -15.77 18.64
CA LEU A 46 16.20 -16.26 18.40
C LEU A 46 15.68 -15.70 17.09
N LEU A 47 15.19 -16.58 16.22
CA LEU A 47 14.53 -16.24 14.95
C LEU A 47 13.07 -16.65 15.02
N VAL A 48 12.16 -15.67 14.89
CA VAL A 48 10.71 -15.92 14.78
C VAL A 48 10.29 -15.81 13.33
N MET A 49 9.66 -16.83 12.79
CA MET A 49 9.21 -16.86 11.39
C MET A 49 7.72 -17.22 11.28
N GLY A 50 7.04 -16.67 10.26
CA GLY A 50 5.67 -17.06 9.94
C GLY A 50 5.58 -18.50 9.42
N TYR A 51 4.40 -19.09 9.47
CA TYR A 51 4.15 -20.49 9.11
C TYR A 51 4.49 -20.82 7.63
N ASP A 52 4.28 -19.85 6.74
CA ASP A 52 4.51 -19.96 5.30
C ASP A 52 5.83 -19.31 4.84
N HIS A 53 6.57 -18.68 5.77
CA HIS A 53 7.83 -18.01 5.42
C HIS A 53 8.90 -19.01 5.03
N ARG A 54 9.61 -18.73 3.95
CA ARG A 54 10.72 -19.55 3.43
C ARG A 54 11.90 -18.65 3.06
N PHE A 55 13.08 -19.08 3.43
CA PHE A 55 14.34 -18.43 3.06
C PHE A 55 15.43 -19.48 2.86
N GLY A 56 16.55 -19.07 2.28
CA GLY A 56 17.65 -19.93 1.95
C GLY A 56 17.58 -20.49 0.52
N SER A 57 18.71 -20.56 -0.15
CA SER A 57 18.86 -21.10 -1.50
C SER A 57 18.60 -22.62 -1.56
N ASP A 58 18.73 -23.33 -0.44
CA ASP A 58 18.45 -24.74 -0.23
C ASP A 58 16.96 -25.09 -0.16
N ARG A 59 16.08 -24.08 -0.16
CA ARG A 59 14.61 -24.21 -0.24
C ARG A 59 14.03 -25.20 0.77
N LEU A 60 14.41 -25.07 2.03
CA LEU A 60 13.82 -25.86 3.10
C LEU A 60 12.29 -25.68 3.13
N HIS A 61 11.54 -26.76 3.34
CA HIS A 61 10.07 -26.72 3.27
C HIS A 61 9.40 -26.87 4.63
N ARG A 62 10.04 -27.62 5.56
CA ARG A 62 9.44 -27.94 6.85
C ARG A 62 10.02 -27.08 7.97
N PRO A 63 9.18 -26.59 8.90
CA PRO A 63 9.63 -25.83 10.07
C PRO A 63 10.77 -26.54 10.87
N GLN A 64 10.71 -27.87 10.92
CA GLN A 64 11.72 -28.68 11.62
C GLN A 64 13.12 -28.59 10.98
N ASP A 65 13.19 -28.43 9.67
CA ASP A 65 14.47 -28.31 8.96
C ASP A 65 15.13 -26.97 9.28
N TYR A 66 14.33 -25.88 9.41
CA TYR A 66 14.83 -24.57 9.88
C TYR A 66 15.29 -24.61 11.34
N ARG A 67 14.57 -25.33 12.22
CA ARG A 67 15.00 -25.52 13.62
C ARG A 67 16.36 -26.22 13.71
N ARG A 68 16.54 -27.32 12.96
CA ARG A 68 17.83 -28.04 12.92
C ARG A 68 18.96 -27.18 12.38
N ALA A 69 18.70 -26.41 11.33
CA ALA A 69 19.69 -25.49 10.78
C ALA A 69 20.06 -24.38 11.79
N GLY A 70 19.10 -23.87 12.55
CA GLY A 70 19.32 -22.89 13.61
C GLY A 70 20.13 -23.47 14.78
N GLU A 71 19.75 -24.67 15.28
CA GLU A 71 20.44 -25.38 16.35
C GLU A 71 21.94 -25.58 16.00
N ALA A 72 22.25 -25.89 14.72
CA ALA A 72 23.61 -26.07 14.25
C ALA A 72 24.49 -24.80 14.31
N CYS A 73 23.88 -23.62 14.37
CA CYS A 73 24.60 -22.33 14.44
C CYS A 73 24.22 -21.48 15.67
N GLY A 74 23.58 -22.07 16.68
CA GLY A 74 23.27 -21.39 17.94
C GLY A 74 22.09 -20.42 17.90
N VAL A 75 21.19 -20.58 16.92
CA VAL A 75 19.98 -19.78 16.75
C VAL A 75 18.75 -20.64 17.05
N GLU A 76 17.97 -20.27 18.06
CA GLU A 76 16.66 -20.86 18.29
C GLU A 76 15.67 -20.39 17.21
N VAL A 77 14.88 -21.33 16.65
CA VAL A 77 13.86 -20.99 15.60
C VAL A 77 12.47 -21.31 16.10
N ILE A 78 11.63 -20.28 16.22
CA ILE A 78 10.20 -20.39 16.53
C ILE A 78 9.40 -20.14 15.25
N THR A 79 8.48 -21.04 14.92
CA THR A 79 7.52 -20.86 13.83
C THR A 79 6.17 -20.50 14.41
N LEU A 80 5.63 -19.35 14.02
CA LEU A 80 4.26 -18.95 14.39
C LEU A 80 3.22 -19.71 13.56
N GLY A 81 2.03 -19.91 14.12
CA GLY A 81 0.89 -20.40 13.38
C GLY A 81 0.35 -19.40 12.36
N GLU A 82 -0.55 -19.85 11.52
CA GLU A 82 -1.30 -18.98 10.60
C GLU A 82 -2.13 -17.97 11.40
N PHE A 83 -2.11 -16.71 10.95
CA PHE A 83 -2.97 -15.68 11.51
C PHE A 83 -4.29 -15.64 10.73
N VAL A 84 -5.40 -15.90 11.46
CA VAL A 84 -6.76 -15.84 10.92
C VAL A 84 -7.54 -14.81 11.71
N ASP A 85 -8.18 -13.87 11.03
CA ASP A 85 -9.06 -12.86 11.63
C ASP A 85 -10.50 -13.13 11.16
N GLY A 86 -11.32 -13.65 12.07
CA GLY A 86 -12.67 -14.10 11.75
C GLY A 86 -12.69 -15.21 10.68
N GLU A 87 -13.36 -14.96 9.57
CA GLU A 87 -13.45 -15.87 8.42
C GLU A 87 -12.34 -15.65 7.38
N TYR A 88 -11.48 -14.62 7.56
CA TYR A 88 -10.48 -14.24 6.58
C TYR A 88 -9.10 -14.80 6.90
N HIS A 89 -8.48 -15.40 5.90
CA HIS A 89 -7.05 -15.69 5.89
C HIS A 89 -6.31 -14.43 5.50
N VAL A 90 -5.66 -13.76 6.46
CA VAL A 90 -4.92 -12.52 6.20
C VAL A 90 -3.65 -12.84 5.41
N SER A 91 -3.71 -12.67 4.11
CA SER A 91 -2.57 -12.90 3.21
C SER A 91 -2.33 -11.74 2.25
N SER A 92 -1.08 -11.57 1.84
CA SER A 92 -0.73 -10.57 0.81
C SER A 92 -1.44 -10.83 -0.52
N THR A 93 -1.81 -12.08 -0.83
CA THR A 93 -2.52 -12.45 -2.05
C THR A 93 -3.96 -11.95 -2.01
N GLU A 94 -4.66 -12.14 -0.89
CA GLU A 94 -6.02 -11.64 -0.74
C GLU A 94 -6.11 -10.12 -0.74
N ILE A 95 -5.16 -9.46 -0.06
CA ILE A 95 -5.10 -7.99 -0.09
C ILE A 95 -4.88 -7.47 -1.51
N ARG A 96 -4.00 -8.10 -2.31
CA ARG A 96 -3.79 -7.73 -3.71
C ARG A 96 -5.07 -7.91 -4.52
N SER A 97 -5.71 -9.07 -4.39
CA SER A 97 -6.97 -9.36 -5.07
C SER A 97 -8.05 -8.34 -4.70
N ALA A 98 -8.18 -7.97 -3.43
CA ALA A 98 -9.12 -6.95 -3.00
C ALA A 98 -8.86 -5.58 -3.67
N LEU A 99 -7.60 -5.14 -3.73
CA LEU A 99 -7.21 -3.89 -4.41
C LEU A 99 -7.48 -3.94 -5.92
N GLU A 100 -7.14 -5.04 -6.58
CA GLU A 100 -7.32 -5.26 -8.02
C GLU A 100 -8.81 -5.34 -8.41
N ASN A 101 -9.68 -5.72 -7.48
CA ASN A 101 -11.13 -5.73 -7.66
C ASN A 101 -11.83 -4.46 -7.15
N GLY A 102 -11.09 -3.49 -6.60
CA GLY A 102 -11.65 -2.25 -6.06
C GLY A 102 -12.30 -2.40 -4.69
N ASN A 103 -12.19 -3.55 -4.04
CA ASN A 103 -12.72 -3.77 -2.69
C ASN A 103 -11.78 -3.16 -1.63
N ILE A 104 -11.79 -1.82 -1.57
CA ILE A 104 -10.94 -1.05 -0.65
C ILE A 104 -11.28 -1.34 0.81
N ALA A 105 -12.56 -1.55 1.12
CA ALA A 105 -12.99 -1.85 2.49
C ALA A 105 -12.30 -3.12 3.00
N LEU A 106 -12.39 -4.22 2.25
CA LEU A 106 -11.73 -5.48 2.58
C LEU A 106 -10.21 -5.33 2.63
N ALA A 107 -9.60 -4.63 1.65
CA ALA A 107 -8.17 -4.41 1.65
C ALA A 107 -7.69 -3.67 2.91
N ASN A 108 -8.43 -2.65 3.35
CA ASN A 108 -8.13 -1.89 4.55
C ASN A 108 -8.31 -2.71 5.83
N GLU A 109 -9.36 -3.53 5.89
CA GLU A 109 -9.62 -4.46 7.00
C GLU A 109 -8.46 -5.46 7.14
N LEU A 110 -8.11 -6.18 6.06
CA LEU A 110 -7.00 -7.14 6.05
C LEU A 110 -5.63 -6.50 6.32
N LEU A 111 -5.43 -5.23 5.94
CA LEU A 111 -4.21 -4.48 6.24
C LEU A 111 -4.17 -3.94 7.67
N GLY A 112 -5.31 -3.86 8.37
CA GLY A 112 -5.46 -3.16 9.65
C GLY A 112 -5.24 -1.64 9.56
N ARG A 113 -5.25 -1.07 8.35
CA ARG A 113 -5.03 0.35 8.07
C ARG A 113 -5.46 0.74 6.66
N PRO A 114 -5.73 2.03 6.38
CA PRO A 114 -6.03 2.46 5.02
C PRO A 114 -4.89 2.18 4.04
N TYR A 115 -5.24 1.61 2.88
CA TYR A 115 -4.29 1.50 1.78
C TYR A 115 -3.87 2.90 1.34
N THR A 116 -2.57 3.11 1.19
CA THR A 116 -2.00 4.45 1.02
C THR A 116 -1.08 4.49 -0.19
N ILE A 117 -1.17 5.56 -0.99
CA ILE A 117 -0.19 5.89 -2.03
C ILE A 117 0.44 7.24 -1.67
N LEU A 118 1.78 7.28 -1.69
CA LEU A 118 2.55 8.53 -1.67
C LEU A 118 2.89 8.89 -3.10
N GLY A 119 2.69 10.15 -3.47
CA GLY A 119 3.01 10.61 -4.81
C GLY A 119 3.31 12.09 -4.86
N GLU A 120 4.00 12.51 -5.90
CA GLU A 120 4.32 13.89 -6.20
C GLU A 120 3.30 14.45 -7.20
N VAL A 121 2.86 15.67 -6.98
CA VAL A 121 1.98 16.37 -7.90
C VAL A 121 2.76 16.84 -9.13
N VAL A 122 2.34 16.36 -10.29
CA VAL A 122 2.95 16.69 -11.58
C VAL A 122 1.98 17.43 -12.50
N HIS A 123 2.51 18.07 -13.54
CA HIS A 123 1.69 18.70 -14.56
C HIS A 123 0.91 17.66 -15.37
N GLY A 124 -0.37 17.92 -15.57
CA GLY A 124 -1.27 17.14 -16.42
C GLY A 124 -1.98 18.01 -17.45
N LYS A 125 -3.00 17.46 -18.09
CA LYS A 125 -3.76 18.16 -19.14
C LYS A 125 -4.59 19.36 -18.63
N GLY A 126 -4.87 19.42 -17.33
CA GLY A 126 -5.59 20.53 -16.69
C GLY A 126 -7.08 20.63 -17.02
N VAL A 127 -7.69 19.57 -17.56
CA VAL A 127 -9.11 19.55 -17.97
C VAL A 127 -10.04 19.87 -16.79
N GLY A 128 -9.77 19.31 -15.60
CA GLY A 128 -10.58 19.56 -14.40
C GLY A 128 -10.68 21.05 -14.04
N ARG A 129 -9.60 21.82 -14.26
CA ARG A 129 -9.60 23.27 -14.00
C ARG A 129 -10.59 24.02 -14.88
N THR A 130 -10.78 23.61 -16.14
CA THR A 130 -11.69 24.27 -17.10
C THR A 130 -13.16 24.07 -16.76
N ILE A 131 -13.48 23.02 -16.00
CA ILE A 131 -14.84 22.67 -15.56
C ILE A 131 -15.10 22.96 -14.07
N GLY A 132 -14.19 23.68 -13.40
CA GLY A 132 -14.37 24.09 -12.00
C GLY A 132 -14.01 23.02 -10.95
N PHE A 133 -13.45 21.88 -11.36
CA PHE A 133 -12.96 20.81 -10.50
C PHE A 133 -11.47 20.56 -10.72
N PRO A 134 -10.58 21.47 -10.27
CA PRO A 134 -9.15 21.33 -10.48
C PRO A 134 -8.62 20.05 -9.81
N THR A 135 -8.00 19.17 -10.59
CA THR A 135 -7.38 17.94 -10.13
C THR A 135 -5.86 18.05 -10.11
N ALA A 136 -5.24 17.39 -9.15
CA ALA A 136 -3.79 17.17 -9.08
C ALA A 136 -3.46 15.82 -9.71
N ASN A 137 -2.57 15.81 -10.70
CA ASN A 137 -2.04 14.58 -11.28
C ASN A 137 -0.92 14.05 -10.40
N ILE A 138 -0.98 12.78 -10.04
CA ILE A 138 -0.09 12.16 -9.08
C ILE A 138 0.86 11.18 -9.77
N ARG A 139 2.14 11.40 -9.61
CA ARG A 139 3.19 10.43 -9.92
C ARG A 139 3.54 9.67 -8.64
N PRO A 140 3.20 8.37 -8.54
CA PRO A 140 3.56 7.57 -7.36
C PRO A 140 5.07 7.59 -7.11
N LEU A 141 5.49 7.77 -5.85
CA LEU A 141 6.90 7.71 -5.45
C LEU A 141 7.44 6.28 -5.46
N SER A 142 6.56 5.31 -5.36
CA SER A 142 6.89 3.88 -5.37
C SER A 142 6.08 3.20 -6.48
N PRO A 143 6.57 3.20 -7.72
CA PRO A 143 5.84 2.66 -8.87
C PRO A 143 5.60 1.15 -8.78
N GLU A 144 6.38 0.44 -7.96
CA GLU A 144 6.21 -0.99 -7.68
C GLU A 144 5.02 -1.31 -6.77
N LYS A 145 4.41 -0.30 -6.15
CA LYS A 145 3.17 -0.51 -5.38
C LYS A 145 1.99 -0.75 -6.30
N ILE A 146 1.06 -1.56 -5.82
CA ILE A 146 -0.19 -1.81 -6.53
C ILE A 146 -1.00 -0.53 -6.60
N THR A 147 -1.37 -0.14 -7.81
CA THR A 147 -2.43 0.84 -8.04
C THR A 147 -3.76 0.08 -7.98
N PRO A 148 -4.74 0.53 -7.18
CA PRO A 148 -6.06 -0.09 -7.15
C PRO A 148 -6.73 -0.10 -8.53
N LYS A 149 -7.78 -0.91 -8.69
CA LYS A 149 -8.60 -0.97 -9.92
C LYS A 149 -8.92 0.44 -10.45
N SER A 150 -9.03 0.59 -11.76
CA SER A 150 -9.53 1.85 -12.37
C SER A 150 -10.93 2.19 -11.86
N GLY A 151 -11.18 3.48 -11.62
CA GLY A 151 -12.45 3.98 -11.09
C GLY A 151 -12.29 5.17 -10.16
N VAL A 152 -13.38 5.56 -9.54
CA VAL A 152 -13.47 6.71 -8.63
C VAL A 152 -13.54 6.22 -7.19
N TYR A 153 -12.76 6.87 -6.34
CA TYR A 153 -12.60 6.53 -4.93
C TYR A 153 -12.82 7.73 -4.03
N MET A 154 -13.39 7.49 -2.86
CA MET A 154 -13.24 8.39 -1.73
C MET A 154 -11.89 8.13 -1.06
N ALA A 155 -11.18 9.20 -0.72
CA ALA A 155 -9.92 9.16 -0.01
C ALA A 155 -9.79 10.31 0.97
N THR A 156 -8.84 10.22 1.89
CA THR A 156 -8.31 11.38 2.60
C THR A 156 -6.90 11.68 2.13
N VAL A 157 -6.59 12.95 1.97
CA VAL A 157 -5.29 13.40 1.45
C VAL A 157 -4.61 14.33 2.44
N THR A 158 -3.36 13.98 2.79
CA THR A 158 -2.47 14.91 3.50
C THR A 158 -1.67 15.69 2.47
N THR A 159 -1.74 17.01 2.59
CA THR A 159 -0.98 17.99 1.81
C THR A 159 0.03 18.70 2.73
N PRO A 160 0.96 19.51 2.21
CA PRO A 160 1.86 20.29 3.05
C PRO A 160 1.19 21.26 4.03
N VAL A 161 -0.08 21.62 3.78
CA VAL A 161 -0.81 22.64 4.55
C VAL A 161 -2.08 22.12 5.23
N ARG A 162 -2.46 20.88 4.96
CA ARG A 162 -3.67 20.28 5.52
C ARG A 162 -3.56 18.78 5.63
N ASP A 163 -3.87 18.25 6.80
CA ASP A 163 -3.98 16.82 7.04
C ASP A 163 -5.41 16.33 6.77
N ASP A 164 -5.49 15.07 6.30
CA ASP A 164 -6.73 14.29 6.14
C ASP A 164 -7.88 15.03 5.43
N ALA A 165 -7.55 15.81 4.40
CA ALA A 165 -8.56 16.49 3.58
C ALA A 165 -9.41 15.44 2.84
N PRO A 166 -10.76 15.43 3.02
CA PRO A 166 -11.66 14.61 2.20
C PRO A 166 -11.45 14.89 0.73
N SER A 167 -11.29 13.86 -0.06
CA SER A 167 -10.85 13.98 -1.45
C SER A 167 -11.46 12.89 -2.32
N PHE A 168 -11.46 13.12 -3.63
CA PHE A 168 -11.82 12.16 -4.64
C PHE A 168 -10.59 11.78 -5.45
N VAL A 169 -10.45 10.51 -5.72
CA VAL A 169 -9.35 9.98 -6.52
C VAL A 169 -9.94 9.28 -7.73
N ASN A 170 -9.58 9.73 -8.92
CA ASN A 170 -9.83 9.01 -10.15
C ASN A 170 -8.56 8.25 -10.55
N ILE A 171 -8.71 6.96 -10.81
CA ILE A 171 -7.66 6.11 -11.39
C ILE A 171 -8.16 5.68 -12.76
N ASP A 172 -7.48 6.11 -13.81
CA ASP A 172 -7.84 5.70 -15.17
C ASP A 172 -7.34 4.28 -15.49
N LYS A 173 -7.77 3.74 -16.63
CA LYS A 173 -7.38 2.41 -17.14
C LYS A 173 -5.87 2.24 -17.41
N ASN A 174 -5.12 3.35 -17.49
CA ASN A 174 -3.66 3.34 -17.64
C ASN A 174 -2.94 3.47 -16.30
N GLY A 175 -3.68 3.56 -15.18
CA GLY A 175 -3.13 3.74 -13.84
C GLY A 175 -2.77 5.19 -13.50
N LEU A 176 -3.20 6.18 -14.31
CA LEU A 176 -3.03 7.59 -13.99
C LEU A 176 -3.92 7.96 -12.81
N ILE A 177 -3.34 8.59 -11.81
CA ILE A 177 -4.02 8.99 -10.58
C ILE A 177 -4.26 10.49 -10.61
N GLU A 178 -5.51 10.90 -10.51
CA GLU A 178 -5.93 12.29 -10.38
C GLU A 178 -6.67 12.48 -9.06
N VAL A 179 -6.30 13.53 -8.32
CA VAL A 179 -6.88 13.84 -7.01
C VAL A 179 -7.61 15.16 -7.07
N TYR A 180 -8.88 15.16 -6.74
CA TYR A 180 -9.68 16.36 -6.48
C TYR A 180 -9.82 16.57 -4.97
N ILE A 181 -9.40 17.75 -4.48
CA ILE A 181 -9.54 18.15 -3.08
C ILE A 181 -10.57 19.29 -3.01
N PRO A 182 -11.79 19.03 -2.55
CA PRO A 182 -12.82 20.07 -2.45
C PRO A 182 -12.36 21.26 -1.63
N SER A 183 -12.69 22.45 -2.10
CA SER A 183 -12.38 23.72 -1.43
C SER A 183 -10.89 24.03 -1.25
N PHE A 184 -9.98 23.22 -1.79
CA PHE A 184 -8.57 23.54 -1.76
C PHE A 184 -8.26 24.69 -2.75
N LYS A 185 -7.59 25.71 -2.24
CA LYS A 185 -7.11 26.84 -3.03
C LYS A 185 -5.62 26.98 -2.82
N GLY A 186 -4.85 26.75 -3.85
CA GLY A 186 -3.38 26.84 -3.79
C GLY A 186 -2.73 26.08 -4.91
N ASP A 187 -1.40 26.17 -4.96
CA ASP A 187 -0.57 25.40 -5.87
C ASP A 187 0.03 24.21 -5.10
N LEU A 188 -0.07 23.04 -5.71
CA LEU A 188 0.47 21.77 -5.18
C LEU A 188 1.57 21.19 -6.08
N TYR A 189 1.93 21.82 -7.19
CA TYR A 189 2.95 21.29 -8.09
C TYR A 189 4.27 21.03 -7.36
N GLY A 190 4.84 19.84 -7.55
CA GLY A 190 6.04 19.38 -6.86
C GLY A 190 5.84 18.97 -5.40
N ALA A 191 4.65 19.21 -4.84
CA ALA A 191 4.34 18.76 -3.48
C ALA A 191 4.12 17.25 -3.41
N GLN A 192 4.51 16.64 -2.30
CA GLN A 192 4.19 15.25 -2.00
C GLN A 192 2.86 15.16 -1.28
N LEU A 193 1.98 14.32 -1.79
CA LEU A 193 0.69 14.02 -1.20
C LEU A 193 0.66 12.59 -0.67
N LYS A 194 0.02 12.40 0.48
CA LYS A 194 -0.29 11.09 1.03
C LYS A 194 -1.78 10.81 0.86
N ILE A 195 -2.10 9.88 -0.01
CA ILE A 195 -3.46 9.51 -0.40
C ILE A 195 -3.84 8.24 0.35
N ARG A 196 -4.83 8.31 1.24
CA ARG A 196 -5.39 7.16 1.97
C ARG A 196 -6.74 6.82 1.38
N PHE A 197 -6.83 5.66 0.75
CA PHE A 197 -8.08 5.18 0.13
C PHE A 197 -9.07 4.75 1.22
N VAL A 198 -10.30 5.22 1.13
CA VAL A 198 -11.38 4.93 2.09
C VAL A 198 -12.35 3.91 1.51
N ARG A 199 -12.90 4.20 0.33
CA ARG A 199 -13.83 3.29 -0.36
C ARG A 199 -13.88 3.54 -1.86
N PHE A 200 -14.25 2.52 -2.60
CA PHE A 200 -14.60 2.59 -4.02
C PHE A 200 -15.99 3.22 -4.17
N ILE A 201 -16.16 4.11 -5.13
CA ILE A 201 -17.43 4.79 -5.42
C ILE A 201 -18.09 4.15 -6.63
N ARG A 202 -17.37 4.10 -7.75
CA ARG A 202 -17.87 3.60 -9.04
C ARG A 202 -16.75 3.31 -10.03
N ASP A 203 -17.08 2.55 -11.05
CA ASP A 203 -16.21 2.38 -12.22
C ASP A 203 -16.01 3.69 -12.98
N GLU A 204 -14.94 3.74 -13.77
CA GLU A 204 -14.69 4.83 -14.69
C GLU A 204 -15.84 4.92 -15.73
N LYS A 205 -16.29 6.14 -16.02
CA LYS A 205 -17.29 6.41 -17.04
C LYS A 205 -16.69 7.24 -18.17
N HIS A 206 -17.11 6.96 -19.37
CA HIS A 206 -16.86 7.84 -20.50
C HIS A 206 -17.98 8.88 -20.59
N PHE A 207 -17.63 10.13 -20.85
CA PHE A 207 -18.58 11.23 -20.99
C PHE A 207 -18.49 11.80 -22.38
N GLU A 208 -19.63 12.06 -23.00
CA GLU A 208 -19.70 12.65 -24.34
C GLU A 208 -19.48 14.16 -24.31
N SER A 209 -19.67 14.78 -23.14
CA SER A 209 -19.51 16.22 -22.97
C SER A 209 -18.86 16.59 -21.61
N LEU A 210 -18.25 17.78 -21.55
CA LEU A 210 -17.71 18.35 -20.33
C LEU A 210 -18.83 18.65 -19.29
N GLN A 211 -20.04 18.94 -19.75
CA GLN A 211 -21.19 19.17 -18.88
C GLN A 211 -21.63 17.91 -18.14
N GLU A 212 -21.65 16.77 -18.84
CA GLU A 212 -21.94 15.47 -18.20
C GLU A 212 -20.87 15.09 -17.18
N LEU A 213 -19.58 15.28 -17.51
CA LEU A 213 -18.50 15.06 -16.57
C LEU A 213 -18.66 15.95 -15.33
N GLN A 214 -18.96 17.23 -15.51
CA GLN A 214 -19.17 18.19 -14.43
C GLN A 214 -20.34 17.78 -13.52
N ALA A 215 -21.48 17.39 -14.11
CA ALA A 215 -22.66 16.93 -13.37
C ALA A 215 -22.33 15.69 -12.54
N GLN A 216 -21.66 14.69 -13.14
CA GLN A 216 -21.28 13.47 -12.42
C GLN A 216 -20.32 13.74 -11.25
N ILE A 217 -19.29 14.59 -11.45
CA ILE A 217 -18.38 14.96 -10.34
C ILE A 217 -19.14 15.64 -9.23
N LYS A 218 -20.08 16.51 -9.54
CA LYS A 218 -20.93 17.16 -8.54
C LYS A 218 -21.76 16.14 -7.75
N ASP A 219 -22.38 15.19 -8.43
CA ASP A 219 -23.17 14.12 -7.80
C ASP A 219 -22.30 13.25 -6.90
N ASP A 220 -21.08 12.89 -7.36
CA ASP A 220 -20.12 12.14 -6.56
C ASP A 220 -19.76 12.90 -5.27
N VAL A 221 -19.48 14.21 -5.37
CA VAL A 221 -19.15 15.09 -4.23
C VAL A 221 -20.33 15.20 -3.28
N ASP A 222 -21.53 15.46 -3.78
CA ASP A 222 -22.75 15.62 -2.98
C ASP A 222 -23.12 14.32 -2.25
N SER A 223 -22.87 13.16 -2.86
CA SER A 223 -23.14 11.84 -2.27
C SER A 223 -22.30 11.53 -1.03
N ILE A 224 -21.12 12.14 -0.92
CA ILE A 224 -20.17 11.89 0.17
C ILE A 224 -20.29 12.94 1.28
N LEU A 225 -20.64 14.17 0.92
CA LEU A 225 -20.81 15.26 1.88
C LEU A 225 -22.16 15.18 2.63
N ARG A 226 -23.10 14.33 2.19
CA ARG A 226 -24.31 14.04 2.94
C ARG A 226 -23.96 13.11 4.10
N PRO A 227 -24.25 13.50 5.36
CA PRO A 227 -24.08 12.59 6.48
C PRO A 227 -24.95 11.34 6.24
N VAL A 228 -24.36 10.16 6.47
CA VAL A 228 -25.12 8.91 6.51
C VAL A 228 -26.12 9.04 7.66
N SER A 229 -27.41 9.08 7.32
CA SER A 229 -28.52 9.14 8.26
C SER A 229 -28.62 7.84 9.04
#